data_88b21bed6a75dcc6b32c2968363bf937
#
_entry.id   88b21bed6a75dcc6b32c2968363bf937
#
_cell.length_a   1.000
_cell.length_b   1.000
_cell.length_c   1.000
_cell.angle_alpha   90.00
_cell.angle_beta   90.00
_cell.angle_gamma   90.00
#
_symmetry.space_group_name_H-M   'P 1'
#
loop_
_entity.id
_entity.type
_entity.pdbx_description
1 polymer ?
#
loop_
_entity_poly.entity_id
_entity_poly.type
_entity_poly.pdbx_seq_one_letter_code
_entity_poly.pdbx_strand_id
1 'polypeptide(L)'
;MQEEMNAGGARMKPSVSRFIDVRGLSYHVRTWGDEGARKLILLHGWMDVSASFQFLVDALEADWQVLAPDWRGFGLSAWPHEGYWYADYVADLDGLVRALSPDAAVDVVGHSLGGNVALMYAGVRPERVRSVVSLDGFGIPAEGTDVAPKKFTAWLDALEAPPALATYRSLASVADRLQKNNARLPRGHAEFLASHWGEALPDGTARLRADPRHKLPFPNVYRIEEVYAIWQRIAAPALWVAADDSDIPRWLAGGGDPAAEIARRMAHVPGARLVTIADAGHMLHHDQPEAVARALETFLA
;
A
#
# COMPACT_ATOMS: atom_id res chain seq x y z
N MET A 1 -6.84 26.74 -15.12
CA MET A 1 -6.30 25.63 -14.28
C MET A 1 -5.88 26.28 -12.97
N GLN A 2 -6.61 26.02 -11.88
CA GLN A 2 -6.13 26.42 -10.55
C GLN A 2 -4.94 25.50 -10.22
N GLU A 3 -3.80 26.10 -9.87
CA GLU A 3 -2.65 25.36 -9.39
C GLU A 3 -2.99 24.79 -8.01
N GLU A 4 -3.01 23.48 -7.89
CA GLU A 4 -3.19 22.81 -6.60
C GLU A 4 -1.92 22.96 -5.77
N MET A 5 -2.06 23.56 -4.58
CA MET A 5 -0.98 23.80 -3.63
C MET A 5 -1.10 22.77 -2.51
N ASN A 6 0.03 22.22 -2.03
CA ASN A 6 0.04 21.40 -0.83
C ASN A 6 -0.18 22.26 0.44
N ALA A 7 -0.38 21.61 1.60
CA ALA A 7 -0.63 22.32 2.87
C ALA A 7 0.51 23.25 3.32
N GLY A 8 1.72 23.12 2.75
CA GLY A 8 2.87 23.98 2.98
C GLY A 8 3.03 25.12 1.95
N GLY A 9 2.06 25.29 1.03
CA GLY A 9 2.11 26.30 -0.01
C GLY A 9 3.07 25.97 -1.18
N ALA A 10 3.64 24.78 -1.23
CA ALA A 10 4.42 24.30 -2.37
C ALA A 10 3.49 23.75 -3.46
N ARG A 11 3.89 23.90 -4.72
CA ARG A 11 3.14 23.39 -5.87
C ARG A 11 3.23 21.86 -5.89
N MET A 12 2.08 21.18 -5.97
CA MET A 12 2.02 19.73 -6.12
C MET A 12 2.61 19.30 -7.46
N LYS A 13 3.44 18.26 -7.47
CA LYS A 13 3.95 17.64 -8.69
C LYS A 13 2.78 17.09 -9.51
N PRO A 14 2.67 17.42 -10.80
CA PRO A 14 1.56 16.95 -11.63
C PRO A 14 1.65 15.45 -11.86
N SER A 15 0.51 14.78 -11.86
CA SER A 15 0.40 13.35 -12.18
C SER A 15 -0.47 13.11 -13.41
N VAL A 16 -0.22 11.99 -14.08
CA VAL A 16 -1.00 11.53 -15.23
C VAL A 16 -1.61 10.16 -14.89
N SER A 17 -2.89 9.98 -15.23
CA SER A 17 -3.58 8.70 -15.13
C SER A 17 -3.39 7.89 -16.40
N ARG A 18 -3.01 6.60 -16.26
CA ARG A 18 -2.92 5.63 -17.35
C ARG A 18 -3.71 4.38 -16.98
N PHE A 19 -4.19 3.68 -17.99
CA PHE A 19 -4.86 2.39 -17.80
C PHE A 19 -4.12 1.33 -18.60
N ILE A 20 -3.83 0.20 -17.95
CA ILE A 20 -3.16 -0.95 -18.55
C ILE A 20 -3.93 -2.22 -18.24
N ASP A 21 -3.98 -3.15 -19.17
CA ASP A 21 -4.56 -4.46 -18.91
C ASP A 21 -3.56 -5.35 -18.18
N VAL A 22 -3.96 -5.89 -17.04
CA VAL A 22 -3.19 -6.84 -16.26
C VAL A 22 -4.10 -8.02 -15.90
N ARG A 23 -3.81 -9.18 -16.45
CA ARG A 23 -4.59 -10.41 -16.19
C ARG A 23 -6.09 -10.25 -16.47
N GLY A 24 -6.44 -9.48 -17.51
CA GLY A 24 -7.84 -9.23 -17.91
C GLY A 24 -8.57 -8.19 -17.07
N LEU A 25 -7.85 -7.46 -16.19
CA LEU A 25 -8.39 -6.32 -15.45
C LEU A 25 -7.76 -5.03 -15.94
N SER A 26 -8.57 -3.99 -16.11
CA SER A 26 -8.10 -2.63 -16.36
C SER A 26 -7.53 -2.06 -15.06
N TYR A 27 -6.22 -1.91 -15.00
CA TYR A 27 -5.49 -1.30 -13.88
C TYR A 27 -5.25 0.18 -14.14
N HIS A 28 -5.66 1.02 -13.22
CA HIS A 28 -5.25 2.42 -13.18
C HIS A 28 -3.84 2.53 -12.61
N VAL A 29 -2.99 3.30 -13.26
CA VAL A 29 -1.63 3.65 -12.80
C VAL A 29 -1.49 5.16 -12.81
N ARG A 30 -1.23 5.74 -11.65
CA ARG A 30 -0.86 7.15 -11.52
C ARG A 30 0.63 7.30 -11.71
N THR A 31 1.03 8.25 -12.54
CA THR A 31 2.43 8.45 -12.93
C THR A 31 2.84 9.88 -12.66
N TRP A 32 4.03 10.08 -12.09
CA TRP A 32 4.70 11.37 -11.93
C TRP A 32 6.10 11.30 -12.54
N GLY A 33 6.63 12.46 -12.94
CA GLY A 33 7.98 12.58 -13.50
C GLY A 33 8.11 12.10 -14.93
N ASP A 34 9.33 12.14 -15.45
CA ASP A 34 9.64 11.88 -16.84
C ASP A 34 9.80 10.39 -17.15
N GLU A 35 9.35 9.95 -18.34
CA GLU A 35 9.39 8.54 -18.76
C GLU A 35 10.81 7.94 -18.85
N GLY A 36 11.82 8.78 -19.04
CA GLY A 36 13.22 8.36 -19.12
C GLY A 36 13.93 8.20 -17.78
N ALA A 37 13.32 8.67 -16.68
CA ALA A 37 13.92 8.61 -15.37
C ALA A 37 13.88 7.20 -14.75
N ARG A 38 14.67 6.98 -13.69
CA ARG A 38 14.69 5.73 -12.92
C ARG A 38 13.30 5.44 -12.35
N LYS A 39 12.82 4.22 -12.57
CA LYS A 39 11.46 3.83 -12.19
C LYS A 39 11.37 3.47 -10.71
N LEU A 40 10.38 4.07 -10.04
CA LEU A 40 10.00 3.79 -8.67
C LEU A 40 8.54 3.37 -8.63
N ILE A 41 8.27 2.12 -8.27
CA ILE A 41 6.90 1.61 -8.13
C ILE A 41 6.45 1.81 -6.69
N LEU A 42 5.33 2.52 -6.49
CA LEU A 42 4.71 2.75 -5.18
C LEU A 42 3.41 1.95 -5.04
N LEU A 43 3.30 1.13 -4.01
CA LEU A 43 2.20 0.19 -3.79
C LEU A 43 1.42 0.58 -2.52
N HIS A 44 0.17 0.98 -2.66
CA HIS A 44 -0.65 1.45 -1.54
C HIS A 44 -1.13 0.32 -0.61
N GLY A 45 -1.59 0.70 0.58
CA GLY A 45 -2.14 -0.18 1.60
C GLY A 45 -3.57 -0.65 1.31
N TRP A 46 -4.11 -1.49 2.20
CA TRP A 46 -5.51 -1.90 2.13
C TRP A 46 -6.44 -0.71 2.39
N MET A 47 -7.53 -0.63 1.62
CA MET A 47 -8.50 0.49 1.65
C MET A 47 -7.87 1.85 1.35
N ASP A 48 -6.86 1.90 0.47
CA ASP A 48 -6.16 3.10 0.04
C ASP A 48 -6.14 3.20 -1.49
N VAL A 49 -5.52 4.23 -2.05
CA VAL A 49 -5.41 4.48 -3.50
C VAL A 49 -4.04 5.07 -3.84
N SER A 50 -3.65 5.02 -5.12
CA SER A 50 -2.38 5.54 -5.62
C SER A 50 -2.12 7.01 -5.31
N ALA A 51 -3.16 7.83 -5.26
CA ALA A 51 -3.07 9.26 -4.93
C ALA A 51 -2.56 9.52 -3.50
N SER A 52 -2.61 8.53 -2.63
CA SER A 52 -2.09 8.58 -1.24
C SER A 52 -0.60 8.92 -1.18
N PHE A 53 0.13 8.63 -2.25
CA PHE A 53 1.56 8.92 -2.35
C PHE A 53 1.90 10.35 -2.80
N GLN A 54 0.92 11.19 -3.10
CA GLN A 54 1.18 12.53 -3.62
C GLN A 54 2.17 13.33 -2.76
N PHE A 55 1.96 13.36 -1.45
CA PHE A 55 2.80 14.15 -0.54
C PHE A 55 4.23 13.60 -0.42
N LEU A 56 4.37 12.28 -0.45
CA LEU A 56 5.67 11.62 -0.53
C LEU A 56 6.36 11.96 -1.86
N VAL A 57 5.65 11.91 -2.98
CA VAL A 57 6.20 12.23 -4.30
C VAL A 57 6.61 13.70 -4.37
N ASP A 58 5.82 14.61 -3.79
CA ASP A 58 6.16 16.04 -3.72
C ASP A 58 7.49 16.27 -2.98
N ALA A 59 7.77 15.45 -1.96
CA ALA A 59 8.97 15.51 -1.11
C ALA A 59 10.21 14.81 -1.71
N LEU A 60 10.08 13.98 -2.74
CA LEU A 60 11.24 13.37 -3.42
C LEU A 60 12.04 14.46 -4.15
N GLU A 61 13.37 14.44 -3.99
CA GLU A 61 14.28 15.44 -4.60
C GLU A 61 14.92 14.95 -5.89
N ALA A 62 15.19 13.64 -6.01
CA ALA A 62 15.79 13.07 -7.21
C ALA A 62 14.77 12.91 -8.35
N ASP A 63 15.28 12.78 -9.57
CA ASP A 63 14.46 12.57 -10.76
C ASP A 63 14.00 11.11 -10.82
N TRP A 64 12.73 10.88 -10.47
CA TRP A 64 12.07 9.59 -10.53
C TRP A 64 10.93 9.58 -11.55
N GLN A 65 10.80 8.50 -12.29
CA GLN A 65 9.53 8.10 -12.86
C GLN A 65 8.76 7.28 -11.82
N VAL A 66 7.85 7.92 -11.09
CA VAL A 66 7.04 7.25 -10.07
C VAL A 66 5.80 6.64 -10.71
N LEU A 67 5.54 5.38 -10.42
CA LEU A 67 4.45 4.58 -10.98
C LEU A 67 3.66 3.97 -9.82
N ALA A 68 2.45 4.45 -9.56
CA ALA A 68 1.61 3.96 -8.47
C ALA A 68 0.30 3.37 -9.04
N PRO A 69 0.15 2.05 -9.07
CA PRO A 69 -1.13 1.44 -9.43
C PRO A 69 -2.13 1.60 -8.28
N ASP A 70 -3.42 1.73 -8.63
CA ASP A 70 -4.50 1.37 -7.72
C ASP A 70 -4.63 -0.15 -7.75
N TRP A 71 -4.60 -0.82 -6.60
CA TRP A 71 -4.83 -2.25 -6.55
C TRP A 71 -6.21 -2.63 -7.08
N ARG A 72 -6.36 -3.90 -7.53
CA ARG A 72 -7.65 -4.48 -7.94
C ARG A 72 -8.75 -4.10 -6.95
N GLY A 73 -9.86 -3.57 -7.44
CA GLY A 73 -11.02 -3.20 -6.62
C GLY A 73 -10.87 -1.94 -5.79
N PHE A 74 -9.79 -1.17 -5.95
CA PHE A 74 -9.58 0.13 -5.33
C PHE A 74 -9.40 1.23 -6.38
N GLY A 75 -9.68 2.47 -5.97
CA GLY A 75 -9.47 3.66 -6.79
C GLY A 75 -10.20 3.59 -8.11
N LEU A 76 -9.45 3.70 -9.20
CA LEU A 76 -9.96 3.65 -10.57
C LEU A 76 -9.69 2.30 -11.26
N SER A 77 -9.06 1.34 -10.59
CA SER A 77 -8.87 -0.01 -11.12
C SER A 77 -10.16 -0.82 -11.12
N ALA A 78 -10.28 -1.73 -12.08
CA ALA A 78 -11.45 -2.60 -12.23
C ALA A 78 -11.65 -3.54 -11.03
N TRP A 79 -12.88 -3.96 -10.82
CA TRP A 79 -13.28 -4.92 -9.79
C TRP A 79 -13.35 -6.33 -10.41
N PRO A 80 -12.59 -7.32 -9.88
CA PRO A 80 -12.67 -8.70 -10.37
C PRO A 80 -13.98 -9.35 -10.01
N HIS A 81 -14.43 -10.32 -10.81
CA HIS A 81 -15.65 -11.08 -10.54
C HIS A 81 -15.46 -12.13 -9.43
N GLU A 82 -14.27 -12.73 -9.36
CA GLU A 82 -13.98 -13.89 -8.50
C GLU A 82 -13.64 -13.52 -7.03
N GLY A 83 -13.61 -12.23 -6.70
CA GLY A 83 -13.22 -11.75 -5.37
C GLY A 83 -11.73 -11.44 -5.25
N TYR A 84 -11.21 -11.47 -4.01
CA TYR A 84 -9.87 -10.97 -3.68
C TYR A 84 -9.08 -12.02 -2.91
N TRP A 85 -7.93 -12.42 -3.46
CA TRP A 85 -7.01 -13.34 -2.83
C TRP A 85 -5.62 -12.71 -2.72
N TYR A 86 -4.91 -12.98 -1.62
CA TYR A 86 -3.58 -12.39 -1.43
C TYR A 86 -2.62 -12.72 -2.58
N ALA A 87 -2.67 -13.94 -3.11
CA ALA A 87 -1.86 -14.37 -4.24
C ALA A 87 -2.10 -13.54 -5.52
N ASP A 88 -3.30 -13.00 -5.70
CA ASP A 88 -3.62 -12.16 -6.86
C ASP A 88 -2.85 -10.84 -6.85
N TYR A 89 -2.63 -10.23 -5.68
CA TYR A 89 -1.83 -9.00 -5.61
C TYR A 89 -0.39 -9.23 -6.04
N VAL A 90 0.19 -10.37 -5.67
CA VAL A 90 1.55 -10.75 -6.12
C VAL A 90 1.59 -11.00 -7.62
N ALA A 91 0.59 -11.72 -8.16
CA ALA A 91 0.49 -12.00 -9.59
C ALA A 91 0.21 -10.74 -10.42
N ASP A 92 -0.59 -9.81 -9.88
CA ASP A 92 -0.85 -8.52 -10.53
C ASP A 92 0.39 -7.64 -10.54
N LEU A 93 1.16 -7.62 -9.43
CA LEU A 93 2.43 -6.90 -9.39
C LEU A 93 3.40 -7.46 -10.45
N ASP A 94 3.47 -8.78 -10.63
CA ASP A 94 4.29 -9.38 -11.70
C ASP A 94 3.83 -8.91 -13.09
N GLY A 95 2.51 -8.85 -13.34
CA GLY A 95 1.94 -8.31 -14.57
C GLY A 95 2.25 -6.82 -14.76
N LEU A 96 2.09 -6.02 -13.71
CA LEU A 96 2.41 -4.59 -13.70
C LEU A 96 3.89 -4.33 -14.00
N VAL A 97 4.79 -5.03 -13.32
CA VAL A 97 6.26 -4.90 -13.54
C VAL A 97 6.62 -5.28 -14.98
N ARG A 98 6.02 -6.34 -15.52
CA ARG A 98 6.25 -6.71 -16.93
C ARG A 98 5.77 -5.65 -17.90
N ALA A 99 4.62 -5.04 -17.65
CA ALA A 99 4.06 -4.01 -18.52
C ALA A 99 4.82 -2.68 -18.42
N LEU A 100 5.21 -2.28 -17.20
CA LEU A 100 5.81 -0.97 -16.92
C LEU A 100 7.33 -0.96 -17.09
N SER A 101 8.01 -2.10 -16.91
CA SER A 101 9.47 -2.25 -17.04
C SER A 101 9.84 -3.63 -17.60
N PRO A 102 9.56 -3.90 -18.89
CA PRO A 102 9.75 -5.24 -19.47
C PRO A 102 11.19 -5.74 -19.33
N ASP A 103 12.19 -4.88 -19.53
CA ASP A 103 13.59 -5.25 -19.71
C ASP A 103 14.48 -4.98 -18.49
N ALA A 104 13.96 -4.31 -17.44
CA ALA A 104 14.77 -3.90 -16.31
C ALA A 104 14.12 -4.21 -14.97
N ALA A 105 14.94 -4.50 -13.97
CA ALA A 105 14.53 -4.57 -12.57
C ALA A 105 14.14 -3.17 -12.05
N VAL A 106 13.18 -3.13 -11.13
CA VAL A 106 12.58 -1.91 -10.60
C VAL A 106 12.85 -1.73 -9.12
N ASP A 107 12.80 -0.49 -8.65
CA ASP A 107 12.73 -0.19 -7.23
C ASP A 107 11.26 -0.23 -6.81
N VAL A 108 10.97 -0.96 -5.74
CA VAL A 108 9.59 -1.16 -5.27
C VAL A 108 9.48 -0.69 -3.82
N VAL A 109 8.56 0.21 -3.59
CA VAL A 109 8.20 0.71 -2.24
C VAL A 109 6.73 0.41 -2.01
N GLY A 110 6.39 -0.23 -0.91
CA GLY A 110 5.00 -0.51 -0.58
C GLY A 110 4.65 -0.09 0.84
N HIS A 111 3.46 0.45 1.02
CA HIS A 111 2.90 0.76 2.33
C HIS A 111 2.00 -0.39 2.80
N SER A 112 2.16 -0.83 4.07
CA SER A 112 1.26 -1.80 4.71
C SER A 112 1.06 -3.06 3.84
N LEU A 113 -0.15 -3.32 3.32
CA LEU A 113 -0.42 -4.39 2.35
C LEU A 113 0.54 -4.34 1.16
N GLY A 114 0.75 -3.15 0.57
CA GLY A 114 1.68 -2.96 -0.55
C GLY A 114 3.11 -3.35 -0.19
N GLY A 115 3.56 -3.05 1.05
CA GLY A 115 4.87 -3.47 1.56
C GLY A 115 4.98 -4.99 1.69
N ASN A 116 3.94 -5.63 2.21
CA ASN A 116 3.88 -7.09 2.31
C ASN A 116 3.92 -7.76 0.92
N VAL A 117 3.19 -7.22 -0.05
CA VAL A 117 3.20 -7.71 -1.44
C VAL A 117 4.56 -7.47 -2.10
N ALA A 118 5.19 -6.30 -1.88
CA ALA A 118 6.52 -5.98 -2.40
C ALA A 118 7.59 -6.98 -1.91
N LEU A 119 7.60 -7.29 -0.61
CA LEU A 119 8.53 -8.28 -0.04
C LEU A 119 8.28 -9.69 -0.58
N MET A 120 7.01 -10.09 -0.71
CA MET A 120 6.67 -11.37 -1.34
C MET A 120 7.16 -11.43 -2.78
N TYR A 121 6.91 -10.39 -3.56
CA TYR A 121 7.35 -10.33 -4.96
C TYR A 121 8.86 -10.36 -5.08
N ALA A 122 9.60 -9.61 -4.25
CA ALA A 122 11.06 -9.62 -4.23
C ALA A 122 11.66 -11.00 -3.94
N GLY A 123 10.97 -11.83 -3.15
CA GLY A 123 11.42 -13.19 -2.87
C GLY A 123 11.06 -14.23 -3.96
N VAL A 124 9.95 -14.01 -4.70
CA VAL A 124 9.54 -14.93 -5.77
C VAL A 124 10.09 -14.55 -7.14
N ARG A 125 10.46 -13.27 -7.34
CA ARG A 125 11.05 -12.71 -8.56
C ARG A 125 12.28 -11.84 -8.24
N PRO A 126 13.32 -12.39 -7.59
CA PRO A 126 14.47 -11.59 -7.15
C PRO A 126 15.18 -10.87 -8.30
N GLU A 127 15.17 -11.42 -9.50
CA GLU A 127 15.77 -10.84 -10.71
C GLU A 127 15.00 -9.61 -11.24
N ARG A 128 13.77 -9.39 -10.77
CA ARG A 128 12.92 -8.27 -11.22
C ARG A 128 12.94 -7.09 -10.26
N VAL A 129 13.57 -7.23 -9.10
CA VAL A 129 13.58 -6.20 -8.05
C VAL A 129 15.01 -5.74 -7.81
N ARG A 130 15.26 -4.44 -8.01
CA ARG A 130 16.55 -3.79 -7.75
C ARG A 130 16.73 -3.48 -6.27
N SER A 131 15.66 -2.94 -5.66
CA SER A 131 15.58 -2.65 -4.22
C SER A 131 14.13 -2.79 -3.76
N VAL A 132 13.91 -3.20 -2.53
CA VAL A 132 12.58 -3.29 -1.94
C VAL A 132 12.50 -2.52 -0.63
N VAL A 133 11.45 -1.71 -0.48
CA VAL A 133 11.17 -0.99 0.77
C VAL A 133 9.76 -1.28 1.23
N SER A 134 9.61 -1.59 2.51
CA SER A 134 8.31 -1.74 3.15
C SER A 134 8.09 -0.61 4.17
N LEU A 135 7.08 0.21 3.92
CA LEU A 135 6.63 1.27 4.81
C LEU A 135 5.59 0.68 5.76
N ASP A 136 5.98 0.45 7.01
CA ASP A 136 5.17 -0.09 8.11
C ASP A 136 4.41 -1.39 7.77
N GLY A 137 4.96 -2.20 6.87
CA GLY A 137 4.44 -3.49 6.42
C GLY A 137 5.37 -4.62 6.84
N PHE A 138 5.06 -5.33 7.93
CA PHE A 138 5.87 -6.41 8.49
C PHE A 138 5.19 -7.79 8.39
N GLY A 139 4.21 -7.95 7.50
CA GLY A 139 3.34 -9.12 7.45
C GLY A 139 2.10 -8.95 8.32
N ILE A 140 1.42 -10.05 8.60
CA ILE A 140 0.26 -10.11 9.50
C ILE A 140 0.52 -11.13 10.62
N PRO A 141 -0.27 -11.17 11.72
CA PRO A 141 -0.08 -12.15 12.78
C PRO A 141 -0.11 -13.59 12.26
N ALA A 142 0.78 -14.42 12.80
CA ALA A 142 0.78 -15.85 12.52
C ALA A 142 -0.50 -16.50 13.07
N GLU A 143 -1.03 -17.47 12.35
CA GLU A 143 -2.24 -18.20 12.74
C GLU A 143 -1.96 -19.70 12.85
N GLY A 144 -2.50 -20.32 13.89
CA GLY A 144 -2.50 -21.79 14.01
C GLY A 144 -3.52 -22.43 13.06
N THR A 145 -3.32 -23.70 12.73
CA THR A 145 -4.25 -24.44 11.85
C THR A 145 -5.62 -24.70 12.49
N ASP A 146 -5.71 -24.60 13.80
CA ASP A 146 -6.95 -24.75 14.59
C ASP A 146 -7.99 -23.67 14.31
N VAL A 147 -7.57 -22.48 13.80
CA VAL A 147 -8.50 -21.41 13.43
C VAL A 147 -9.21 -21.66 12.08
N ALA A 148 -8.74 -22.60 11.25
CA ALA A 148 -9.28 -22.84 9.92
C ALA A 148 -10.80 -23.07 9.88
N PRO A 149 -11.41 -23.94 10.72
CA PRO A 149 -12.85 -24.14 10.70
C PRO A 149 -13.64 -22.84 10.93
N LYS A 150 -13.21 -22.04 11.92
CA LYS A 150 -13.83 -20.75 12.23
C LYS A 150 -13.72 -19.77 11.05
N LYS A 151 -12.56 -19.73 10.39
CA LYS A 151 -12.34 -18.83 9.22
C LYS A 151 -13.22 -19.22 8.05
N PHE A 152 -13.36 -20.52 7.75
CA PHE A 152 -14.26 -20.99 6.68
C PHE A 152 -15.72 -20.67 7.01
N THR A 153 -16.17 -20.92 8.26
CA THR A 153 -17.54 -20.55 8.68
C THR A 153 -17.78 -19.06 8.48
N ALA A 154 -16.91 -18.21 9.00
CA ALA A 154 -17.07 -16.76 8.88
C ALA A 154 -17.07 -16.28 7.41
N TRP A 155 -16.29 -16.93 6.54
CA TRP A 155 -16.29 -16.62 5.12
C TRP A 155 -17.60 -17.03 4.45
N LEU A 156 -18.13 -18.23 4.72
CA LEU A 156 -19.41 -18.70 4.19
C LEU A 156 -20.56 -17.81 4.65
N ASP A 157 -20.62 -17.47 5.94
CA ASP A 157 -21.63 -16.56 6.50
C ASP A 157 -21.59 -15.18 5.82
N ALA A 158 -20.36 -14.68 5.56
CA ALA A 158 -20.20 -13.40 4.89
C ALA A 158 -20.54 -13.43 3.38
N LEU A 159 -20.52 -14.59 2.74
CA LEU A 159 -21.02 -14.74 1.37
C LEU A 159 -22.55 -14.67 1.32
N GLU A 160 -23.25 -15.18 2.34
CA GLU A 160 -24.71 -15.09 2.45
C GLU A 160 -25.18 -13.67 2.81
N ALA A 161 -24.38 -12.95 3.62
CA ALA A 161 -24.63 -11.56 4.03
C ALA A 161 -23.43 -10.67 3.69
N PRO A 162 -23.24 -10.32 2.40
CA PRO A 162 -22.03 -9.59 1.97
C PRO A 162 -21.86 -8.25 2.68
N PRO A 163 -20.62 -7.90 3.04
CA PRO A 163 -20.34 -6.62 3.69
C PRO A 163 -20.67 -5.44 2.75
N ALA A 164 -21.08 -4.33 3.35
CA ALA A 164 -21.27 -3.07 2.65
C ALA A 164 -20.27 -2.01 3.13
N LEU A 165 -19.98 -1.04 2.28
CA LEU A 165 -19.28 0.18 2.64
C LEU A 165 -20.30 1.26 3.01
N ALA A 166 -19.92 2.11 3.96
CA ALA A 166 -20.77 3.25 4.35
C ALA A 166 -20.89 4.24 3.19
N THR A 167 -22.10 4.79 3.01
CA THR A 167 -22.34 5.98 2.21
C THR A 167 -22.09 7.21 3.08
N TYR A 168 -21.44 8.20 2.53
CA TYR A 168 -21.10 9.47 3.19
C TYR A 168 -22.01 10.59 2.69
N ARG A 169 -22.30 11.60 3.53
CA ARG A 169 -23.13 12.74 3.13
C ARG A 169 -22.48 13.57 2.01
N SER A 170 -21.15 13.54 1.89
CA SER A 170 -20.39 14.28 0.88
C SER A 170 -18.92 13.85 0.89
N LEU A 171 -18.11 14.29 -0.07
CA LEU A 171 -16.65 14.14 -0.04
C LEU A 171 -16.02 14.82 1.19
N ALA A 172 -16.58 15.95 1.66
CA ALA A 172 -16.12 16.58 2.90
C ALA A 172 -16.26 15.63 4.11
N SER A 173 -17.37 14.86 4.18
CA SER A 173 -17.53 13.84 5.23
C SER A 173 -16.55 12.66 5.09
N VAL A 174 -16.06 12.37 3.89
CA VAL A 174 -14.94 11.43 3.69
C VAL A 174 -13.65 12.03 4.25
N ALA A 175 -13.36 13.32 3.99
CA ALA A 175 -12.21 14.02 4.57
C ALA A 175 -12.25 14.04 6.12
N ASP A 176 -13.43 14.29 6.71
CA ASP A 176 -13.63 14.22 8.17
C ASP A 176 -13.28 12.80 8.70
N ARG A 177 -13.70 11.77 7.98
CA ARG A 177 -13.38 10.37 8.34
C ARG A 177 -11.89 10.08 8.26
N LEU A 178 -11.19 10.59 7.24
CA LEU A 178 -9.74 10.44 7.10
C LEU A 178 -9.00 11.09 8.27
N GLN A 179 -9.39 12.32 8.65
CA GLN A 179 -8.81 13.00 9.83
C GLN A 179 -9.14 12.30 11.16
N LYS A 180 -10.34 11.69 11.26
CA LYS A 180 -10.68 10.86 12.44
C LYS A 180 -9.79 9.62 12.54
N ASN A 181 -9.43 9.01 11.43
CA ASN A 181 -8.54 7.83 11.39
C ASN A 181 -7.07 8.20 11.58
N ASN A 182 -6.68 9.39 11.12
CA ASN A 182 -5.34 9.94 11.27
C ASN A 182 -5.42 11.41 11.69
N ALA A 183 -5.29 11.66 12.99
CA ALA A 183 -5.39 13.02 13.57
C ALA A 183 -4.22 13.94 13.14
N ARG A 184 -3.12 13.40 12.61
CA ARG A 184 -1.99 14.16 12.08
C ARG A 184 -2.25 14.71 10.67
N LEU A 185 -3.24 14.16 9.97
CA LEU A 185 -3.52 14.52 8.57
C LEU A 185 -4.06 15.96 8.46
N PRO A 186 -3.35 16.89 7.78
CA PRO A 186 -3.84 18.26 7.58
C PRO A 186 -5.14 18.28 6.77
N ARG A 187 -6.01 19.27 7.02
CA ARG A 187 -7.32 19.36 6.36
C ARG A 187 -7.21 19.37 4.83
N GLY A 188 -6.30 20.15 4.28
CA GLY A 188 -6.10 20.20 2.82
C GLY A 188 -5.67 18.86 2.22
N HIS A 189 -4.81 18.10 2.94
CA HIS A 189 -4.45 16.75 2.53
C HIS A 189 -5.64 15.79 2.62
N ALA A 190 -6.45 15.89 3.67
CA ALA A 190 -7.66 15.08 3.82
C ALA A 190 -8.68 15.34 2.69
N GLU A 191 -8.86 16.58 2.27
CA GLU A 191 -9.75 16.96 1.16
C GLU A 191 -9.22 16.46 -0.18
N PHE A 192 -7.91 16.61 -0.43
CA PHE A 192 -7.25 16.03 -1.61
C PHE A 192 -7.47 14.51 -1.66
N LEU A 193 -7.15 13.80 -0.59
CA LEU A 193 -7.33 12.34 -0.52
C LEU A 193 -8.80 11.95 -0.68
N ALA A 194 -9.73 12.67 -0.05
CA ALA A 194 -11.15 12.40 -0.16
C ALA A 194 -11.66 12.47 -1.61
N SER A 195 -11.11 13.37 -2.42
CA SER A 195 -11.47 13.49 -3.85
C SER A 195 -11.01 12.29 -4.69
N HIS A 196 -9.98 11.57 -4.23
CA HIS A 196 -9.46 10.36 -4.88
C HIS A 196 -10.01 9.06 -4.29
N TRP A 197 -10.19 9.00 -2.96
CA TRP A 197 -10.76 7.85 -2.25
C TRP A 197 -12.26 7.74 -2.43
N GLY A 198 -12.93 8.89 -2.63
CA GLY A 198 -14.37 8.98 -2.75
C GLY A 198 -14.82 9.28 -4.18
N GLU A 199 -16.05 8.94 -4.44
CA GLU A 199 -16.79 9.31 -5.63
C GLU A 199 -18.05 10.07 -5.19
N ALA A 200 -18.21 11.30 -5.68
CA ALA A 200 -19.45 12.04 -5.49
C ALA A 200 -20.56 11.43 -6.35
N LEU A 201 -21.72 11.22 -5.76
CA LEU A 201 -22.89 10.69 -6.43
C LEU A 201 -23.85 11.81 -6.85
N PRO A 202 -24.75 11.58 -7.84
CA PRO A 202 -25.67 12.61 -8.34
C PRO A 202 -26.61 13.19 -7.28
N ASP A 203 -26.89 12.45 -6.20
CA ASP A 203 -27.72 12.90 -5.07
C ASP A 203 -26.94 13.75 -4.03
N GLY A 204 -25.67 14.06 -4.30
CA GLY A 204 -24.80 14.82 -3.42
C GLY A 204 -24.10 13.99 -2.34
N THR A 205 -24.43 12.72 -2.20
CA THR A 205 -23.73 11.80 -1.31
C THR A 205 -22.37 11.37 -1.91
N ALA A 206 -21.59 10.61 -1.15
CA ALA A 206 -20.33 10.05 -1.64
C ALA A 206 -20.17 8.61 -1.16
N ARG A 207 -19.47 7.82 -1.98
CA ARG A 207 -19.04 6.46 -1.64
C ARG A 207 -17.54 6.32 -1.79
N LEU A 208 -16.93 5.36 -1.11
CA LEU A 208 -15.52 5.05 -1.31
C LEU A 208 -15.33 4.31 -2.65
N ARG A 209 -14.24 4.61 -3.34
CA ARG A 209 -13.77 3.88 -4.53
C ARG A 209 -13.09 2.58 -4.10
N ALA A 210 -13.87 1.69 -3.49
CA ALA A 210 -13.42 0.39 -3.04
C ALA A 210 -14.56 -0.62 -3.16
N ASP A 211 -14.25 -1.82 -3.60
CA ASP A 211 -15.22 -2.91 -3.61
C ASP A 211 -15.48 -3.38 -2.18
N PRO A 212 -16.73 -3.40 -1.71
CA PRO A 212 -17.05 -3.87 -0.36
C PRO A 212 -16.61 -5.31 -0.09
N ARG A 213 -16.43 -6.14 -1.12
CA ARG A 213 -15.94 -7.52 -1.00
C ARG A 213 -14.52 -7.62 -0.44
N HIS A 214 -13.75 -6.53 -0.42
CA HIS A 214 -12.48 -6.46 0.32
C HIS A 214 -12.62 -6.67 1.83
N LYS A 215 -13.84 -6.56 2.37
CA LYS A 215 -14.14 -6.85 3.78
C LYS A 215 -14.52 -8.30 4.05
N LEU A 216 -14.62 -9.12 3.01
CA LEU A 216 -14.83 -10.55 3.21
C LEU A 216 -13.66 -11.16 3.96
N PRO A 217 -13.90 -11.95 5.02
CA PRO A 217 -12.82 -12.62 5.72
C PRO A 217 -12.12 -13.64 4.80
N PHE A 218 -10.81 -13.76 4.91
CA PHE A 218 -10.07 -14.80 4.19
C PHE A 218 -10.28 -16.17 4.87
N PRO A 219 -10.69 -17.22 4.14
CA PRO A 219 -10.83 -18.55 4.71
C PRO A 219 -9.49 -19.22 4.97
N ASN A 220 -8.43 -18.83 4.23
CA ASN A 220 -7.11 -19.44 4.35
C ASN A 220 -6.41 -18.98 5.65
N VAL A 221 -5.78 -19.93 6.32
CA VAL A 221 -4.90 -19.64 7.46
C VAL A 221 -3.64 -18.95 6.94
N TYR A 222 -3.20 -17.90 7.63
CA TYR A 222 -1.95 -17.22 7.30
C TYR A 222 -0.76 -17.98 7.89
N ARG A 223 0.01 -18.59 7.02
CA ARG A 223 1.18 -19.41 7.38
C ARG A 223 2.45 -18.58 7.24
N ILE A 224 2.89 -18.04 8.35
CA ILE A 224 4.07 -17.16 8.38
C ILE A 224 5.35 -17.88 7.91
N GLU A 225 5.45 -19.19 8.10
CA GLU A 225 6.60 -20.01 7.68
C GLU A 225 6.75 -20.02 6.16
N GLU A 226 5.65 -20.01 5.41
CA GLU A 226 5.67 -19.90 3.94
C GLU A 226 6.18 -18.52 3.51
N VAL A 227 5.77 -17.47 4.22
CA VAL A 227 6.25 -16.11 3.98
C VAL A 227 7.75 -16.01 4.27
N TYR A 228 8.22 -16.58 5.38
CA TYR A 228 9.65 -16.59 5.72
C TYR A 228 10.49 -17.33 4.69
N ALA A 229 10.01 -18.47 4.18
CA ALA A 229 10.69 -19.20 3.13
C ALA A 229 10.84 -18.37 1.83
N ILE A 230 9.88 -17.51 1.53
CA ILE A 230 9.93 -16.57 0.40
C ILE A 230 10.88 -15.41 0.71
N TRP A 231 10.76 -14.79 1.88
CA TRP A 231 11.59 -13.65 2.27
C TRP A 231 13.09 -13.99 2.31
N GLN A 232 13.46 -15.20 2.71
CA GLN A 232 14.84 -15.69 2.70
C GLN A 232 15.47 -15.72 1.29
N ARG A 233 14.66 -15.65 0.24
CA ARG A 233 15.11 -15.62 -1.15
C ARG A 233 15.30 -14.21 -1.71
N ILE A 234 14.96 -13.16 -0.94
CA ILE A 234 15.17 -11.78 -1.35
C ILE A 234 16.65 -11.54 -1.54
N ALA A 235 17.06 -11.24 -2.79
CA ALA A 235 18.43 -10.94 -3.14
C ALA A 235 18.69 -9.42 -3.23
N ALA A 236 17.64 -8.64 -3.43
CA ALA A 236 17.71 -7.19 -3.50
C ALA A 236 17.99 -6.58 -2.12
N PRO A 237 18.69 -5.44 -2.03
CA PRO A 237 18.72 -4.63 -0.82
C PRO A 237 17.30 -4.38 -0.31
N ALA A 238 17.09 -4.56 1.00
CA ALA A 238 15.79 -4.42 1.64
C ALA A 238 15.82 -3.42 2.79
N LEU A 239 14.79 -2.55 2.85
CA LEU A 239 14.60 -1.58 3.92
C LEU A 239 13.19 -1.71 4.49
N TRP A 240 13.08 -1.77 5.81
CA TRP A 240 11.85 -1.43 6.51
C TRP A 240 11.92 -0.01 7.05
N VAL A 241 10.83 0.74 6.81
CA VAL A 241 10.63 2.06 7.42
C VAL A 241 9.44 1.92 8.37
N ALA A 242 9.74 1.96 9.66
CA ALA A 242 8.73 1.88 10.72
C ALA A 242 8.31 3.29 11.17
N ALA A 243 7.12 3.41 11.72
CA ALA A 243 6.66 4.60 12.43
C ALA A 243 6.77 4.38 13.94
N ASP A 244 7.22 5.38 14.69
CA ASP A 244 7.43 5.27 16.14
C ASP A 244 6.13 5.15 16.95
N ASP A 245 5.01 5.67 16.41
CA ASP A 245 3.68 5.60 17.02
C ASP A 245 2.71 4.67 16.27
N SER A 246 3.25 3.64 15.57
CA SER A 246 2.43 2.63 14.91
C SER A 246 1.97 1.54 15.87
N ASP A 247 0.71 1.10 15.71
CA ASP A 247 0.17 -0.07 16.43
C ASP A 247 0.57 -1.41 15.80
N ILE A 248 1.16 -1.41 14.60
CA ILE A 248 1.51 -2.62 13.87
C ILE A 248 2.43 -3.56 14.68
N PRO A 249 3.52 -3.09 15.30
CA PRO A 249 4.37 -3.98 16.10
C PRO A 249 3.62 -4.64 17.26
N ARG A 250 2.76 -3.89 17.97
CA ARG A 250 1.93 -4.42 19.07
C ARG A 250 0.92 -5.44 18.58
N TRP A 251 0.25 -5.14 17.46
CA TRP A 251 -0.70 -6.07 16.83
C TRP A 251 -0.03 -7.38 16.40
N LEU A 252 1.15 -7.31 15.79
CA LEU A 252 1.92 -8.49 15.37
C LEU A 252 2.40 -9.34 16.54
N ALA A 253 2.78 -8.70 17.65
CA ALA A 253 3.28 -9.39 18.84
C ALA A 253 2.19 -10.16 19.61
N GLY A 254 0.88 -9.84 19.41
CA GLY A 254 -0.22 -10.56 20.02
C GLY A 254 -0.17 -10.63 21.55
N GLY A 255 0.41 -9.62 22.21
CA GLY A 255 0.65 -9.57 23.66
C GLY A 255 2.08 -9.94 24.09
N GLY A 256 2.93 -10.34 23.15
CA GLY A 256 4.38 -10.51 23.36
C GLY A 256 5.16 -9.19 23.26
N ASP A 257 6.49 -9.29 23.16
CA ASP A 257 7.36 -8.13 22.96
C ASP A 257 7.34 -7.66 21.48
N PRO A 258 6.86 -6.43 21.20
CA PRO A 258 6.79 -5.90 19.83
C PRO A 258 8.16 -5.79 19.15
N ALA A 259 9.19 -5.38 19.87
CA ALA A 259 10.53 -5.22 19.30
C ALA A 259 11.15 -6.57 18.92
N ALA A 260 10.99 -7.58 19.78
CA ALA A 260 11.44 -8.94 19.52
C ALA A 260 10.71 -9.55 18.31
N GLU A 261 9.39 -9.29 18.15
CA GLU A 261 8.62 -9.77 17.01
C GLU A 261 9.10 -9.15 15.69
N ILE A 262 9.34 -7.85 15.64
CA ILE A 262 9.89 -7.18 14.46
C ILE A 262 11.29 -7.73 14.13
N ALA A 263 12.17 -7.83 15.12
CA ALA A 263 13.51 -8.39 14.94
C ALA A 263 13.47 -9.82 14.39
N ARG A 264 12.57 -10.66 14.91
CA ARG A 264 12.34 -12.02 14.43
C ARG A 264 11.94 -12.06 12.96
N ARG A 265 11.01 -11.20 12.55
CA ARG A 265 10.56 -11.10 11.14
C ARG A 265 11.68 -10.64 10.23
N MET A 266 12.40 -9.60 10.63
CA MET A 266 13.51 -9.05 9.86
C MET A 266 14.65 -10.06 9.65
N ALA A 267 14.90 -10.95 10.61
CA ALA A 267 15.93 -11.98 10.51
C ALA A 267 15.70 -12.94 9.31
N HIS A 268 14.51 -12.98 8.73
CA HIS A 268 14.20 -13.78 7.54
C HIS A 268 14.44 -13.05 6.21
N VAL A 269 14.86 -11.77 6.25
CA VAL A 269 15.21 -11.02 5.03
C VAL A 269 16.72 -10.72 5.06
N PRO A 270 17.52 -11.30 4.17
CA PRO A 270 18.98 -11.13 4.18
C PRO A 270 19.39 -9.67 4.06
N GLY A 271 20.22 -9.18 4.99
CA GLY A 271 20.75 -7.83 4.96
C GLY A 271 19.74 -6.70 5.13
N ALA A 272 18.54 -7.00 5.59
CA ALA A 272 17.50 -5.98 5.80
C ALA A 272 17.93 -4.91 6.79
N ARG A 273 17.62 -3.66 6.47
CA ARG A 273 17.81 -2.49 7.32
C ARG A 273 16.49 -1.99 7.87
N LEU A 274 16.52 -1.32 9.03
CA LEU A 274 15.37 -0.67 9.65
C LEU A 274 15.68 0.80 9.90
N VAL A 275 14.76 1.66 9.51
CA VAL A 275 14.73 3.08 9.86
C VAL A 275 13.41 3.37 10.55
N THR A 276 13.42 4.12 11.65
CA THR A 276 12.20 4.54 12.33
C THR A 276 11.97 6.03 12.09
N ILE A 277 10.77 6.40 11.67
CA ILE A 277 10.33 7.78 11.47
C ILE A 277 9.63 8.24 12.76
N ALA A 278 10.12 9.34 13.33
CA ALA A 278 9.54 9.95 14.51
C ALA A 278 8.25 10.74 14.17
N ASP A 279 7.39 10.91 15.16
CA ASP A 279 6.10 11.62 15.05
C ASP A 279 5.18 11.10 13.93
N ALA A 280 5.23 9.79 13.67
CA ALA A 280 4.46 9.15 12.62
C ALA A 280 3.68 7.94 13.15
N GLY A 281 2.46 7.79 12.68
CA GLY A 281 1.66 6.58 12.83
C GLY A 281 1.75 5.67 11.61
N HIS A 282 0.80 4.72 11.50
CA HIS A 282 0.77 3.77 10.38
C HIS A 282 0.81 4.43 8.98
N MET A 283 0.26 5.64 8.84
CA MET A 283 0.27 6.40 7.60
C MET A 283 1.49 7.34 7.50
N LEU A 284 2.69 6.84 7.78
CA LEU A 284 3.92 7.62 7.91
C LEU A 284 4.24 8.49 6.67
N HIS A 285 3.84 8.06 5.48
CA HIS A 285 4.01 8.81 4.24
C HIS A 285 3.02 9.99 4.09
N HIS A 286 1.98 10.06 4.95
CA HIS A 286 1.12 11.22 5.12
C HIS A 286 1.61 12.12 6.26
N ASP A 287 2.11 11.50 7.34
CA ASP A 287 2.46 12.19 8.57
C ASP A 287 3.81 12.92 8.45
N GLN A 288 4.79 12.26 7.82
CA GLN A 288 6.17 12.73 7.71
C GLN A 288 6.73 12.47 6.28
N PRO A 289 6.10 13.00 5.22
CA PRO A 289 6.48 12.69 3.84
C PRO A 289 7.93 13.03 3.52
N GLU A 290 8.48 14.16 4.05
CA GLU A 290 9.86 14.57 3.82
C GLU A 290 10.86 13.63 4.51
N ALA A 291 10.54 13.15 5.71
CA ALA A 291 11.41 12.22 6.44
C ALA A 291 11.42 10.84 5.74
N VAL A 292 10.26 10.39 5.25
CA VAL A 292 10.16 9.17 4.46
C VAL A 292 10.90 9.31 3.13
N ALA A 293 10.75 10.43 2.40
CA ALA A 293 11.46 10.70 1.15
C ALA A 293 12.98 10.63 1.35
N ARG A 294 13.52 11.33 2.37
CA ARG A 294 14.96 11.26 2.70
C ARG A 294 15.45 9.85 3.01
N ALA A 295 14.67 9.07 3.77
CA ALA A 295 15.01 7.68 4.09
C ALA A 295 15.05 6.82 2.82
N LEU A 296 14.08 6.99 1.92
CA LEU A 296 14.02 6.30 0.65
C LEU A 296 15.21 6.66 -0.24
N GLU A 297 15.47 7.94 -0.48
CA GLU A 297 16.52 8.40 -1.39
C GLU A 297 17.92 8.06 -0.88
N THR A 298 18.14 8.14 0.45
CA THR A 298 19.39 7.65 1.08
C THR A 298 19.60 6.15 0.86
N PHE A 299 18.54 5.38 0.84
CA PHE A 299 18.62 3.93 0.63
C PHE A 299 18.76 3.55 -0.83
N LEU A 300 18.08 4.27 -1.73
CA LEU A 300 18.01 3.98 -3.16
C LEU A 300 19.17 4.61 -3.96
N ALA A 301 19.96 5.49 -3.36
CA ALA A 301 21.15 6.10 -3.98
C ALA A 301 22.26 5.04 -4.33
#